data_a36810ea822a5b5aa37eea20652759d0
#
_entry.id   a36810ea822a5b5aa37eea20652759d0
#
_cell.length_a   1.000
_cell.length_b   1.000
_cell.length_c   1.000
_cell.angle_alpha   90.00
_cell.angle_beta   90.00
_cell.angle_gamma   90.00
#
_symmetry.space_group_name_H-M   'P 1'
#
loop_
_entity.id
_entity.type
_entity.pdbx_description
1 polymer ?
#
loop_
_entity_poly.entity_id
_entity_poly.type
_entity_poly.pdbx_seq_one_letter_code
_entity_poly.pdbx_strand_id
1 'polypeptide(L)'
;MKHIQYCPQCLNLGIGCQKDAPTGIANEILSNVRNEGYAMESIRTVSTITLKKDEAALKKLQALLPWAELNIYPAETLCQIEVPNPSDKVFEVTGCHGVAEASALAASRNGSLVVEKQKGSVSAGDKTFFYTWALGEDEFACHKPDMNNSLDNGHIEIVGAGPGDPDLISVRGRKFLEQADLILYAGSLVPKELTYCAKAGATVRSSAGMDLEEQFHLMKKFYDEGKLIVRLHTGDPCIYGAIQEQMAYFDEYGMHYHITPGISSFLAAAAELRSQFTIPEKCQTIILTRGEGRTPMPDKEKLHLLAEHQSTMCIFLSASIVDEVMKELLDGGYPPETPVAACYKLTWKEQRIYRGQLKDLSKILKDNNLTLTTMIVVGEAIDNRNGLSKLYDGHFTHLFRKGKE
;
A
#
# COMPACT_ATOMS: atom_id res chain seq x y z
N MET A 1 -3.63 14.72 -20.45
CA MET A 1 -3.45 13.54 -19.59
C MET A 1 -2.60 13.98 -18.42
N LYS A 2 -3.10 13.96 -17.20
CA LYS A 2 -2.25 14.10 -16.01
C LYS A 2 -1.45 12.80 -15.86
N HIS A 3 -0.13 12.88 -15.87
CA HIS A 3 0.72 11.75 -15.52
C HIS A 3 0.63 11.56 -14.00
N ILE A 4 0.02 10.46 -13.56
CA ILE A 4 0.11 10.03 -12.17
C ILE A 4 1.47 9.36 -12.03
N GLN A 5 2.35 9.99 -11.29
CA GLN A 5 3.69 9.46 -11.07
C GLN A 5 3.71 8.72 -9.74
N TYR A 6 4.00 7.43 -9.79
CA TYR A 6 4.20 6.61 -8.62
C TYR A 6 5.59 6.90 -8.03
N CYS A 7 5.63 7.25 -6.74
CA CYS A 7 6.88 7.45 -5.99
C CYS A 7 7.08 6.28 -5.01
N PRO A 8 7.69 5.16 -5.46
CA PRO A 8 7.97 4.07 -4.54
C PRO A 8 8.95 4.52 -3.47
N GLN A 9 8.74 4.08 -2.23
CA GLN A 9 9.66 4.32 -1.11
C GLN A 9 10.88 3.40 -1.23
N CYS A 10 11.84 3.82 -2.02
CA CYS A 10 13.03 3.03 -2.38
C CYS A 10 14.35 3.78 -2.16
N LEU A 11 14.28 5.06 -1.81
CA LEU A 11 15.47 5.86 -1.59
C LEU A 11 15.90 5.87 -0.12
N ASN A 12 17.19 5.87 0.11
CA ASN A 12 17.82 5.78 1.41
C ASN A 12 18.79 6.95 1.58
N LEU A 13 18.38 7.95 2.37
CA LEU A 13 19.15 9.15 2.62
C LEU A 13 20.17 8.92 3.74
N GLY A 14 21.43 8.90 3.40
CA GLY A 14 22.52 8.88 4.37
C GLY A 14 23.05 10.29 4.66
N ILE A 15 23.25 10.60 5.94
CA ILE A 15 23.72 11.92 6.37
C ILE A 15 24.89 11.85 7.33
N GLY A 16 25.78 12.84 7.20
CA GLY A 16 26.84 13.16 8.16
C GLY A 16 26.88 14.67 8.40
N CYS A 17 27.03 15.09 9.63
CA CYS A 17 27.17 16.52 9.97
C CYS A 17 28.15 16.74 11.11
N GLN A 18 28.60 17.97 11.30
CA GLN A 18 29.38 18.35 12.47
C GLN A 18 28.52 18.28 13.73
N LYS A 19 29.18 18.19 14.88
CA LYS A 19 28.52 18.20 16.19
C LYS A 19 27.81 19.54 16.41
N ASP A 20 26.63 19.48 17.03
CA ASP A 20 25.77 20.63 17.34
C ASP A 20 25.31 21.40 16.07
N ALA A 21 25.14 20.69 14.97
CA ALA A 21 24.72 21.24 13.70
C ALA A 21 23.30 21.82 13.74
N PRO A 22 23.05 23.01 13.17
CA PRO A 22 21.75 23.67 13.23
C PRO A 22 20.70 22.94 12.40
N THR A 23 19.42 23.09 12.78
CA THR A 23 18.28 22.47 12.10
C THR A 23 18.13 22.88 10.63
N GLY A 24 18.67 24.04 10.22
CA GLY A 24 18.66 24.51 8.83
C GLY A 24 19.32 23.54 7.85
N ILE A 25 20.27 22.72 8.30
CA ILE A 25 20.89 21.67 7.47
C ILE A 25 19.83 20.70 6.91
N ALA A 26 18.80 20.40 7.67
CA ALA A 26 17.73 19.49 7.21
C ALA A 26 17.02 20.05 5.95
N ASN A 27 16.68 21.32 5.94
CA ASN A 27 16.02 21.96 4.81
C ASN A 27 16.94 22.02 3.57
N GLU A 28 18.23 22.35 3.79
CA GLU A 28 19.24 22.38 2.74
C GLU A 28 19.41 21.00 2.08
N ILE A 29 19.54 19.93 2.87
CA ILE A 29 19.66 18.56 2.34
C ILE A 29 18.43 18.23 1.48
N LEU A 30 17.22 18.47 1.99
CA LEU A 30 15.99 18.16 1.24
C LEU A 30 15.85 19.01 -0.03
N SER A 31 16.27 20.28 0.00
CA SER A 31 16.33 21.13 -1.20
C SER A 31 17.31 20.55 -2.23
N ASN A 32 18.48 20.11 -1.78
CA ASN A 32 19.48 19.52 -2.67
C ASN A 32 19.00 18.18 -3.26
N VAL A 33 18.36 17.32 -2.48
CA VAL A 33 17.77 16.07 -3.00
C VAL A 33 16.72 16.36 -4.08
N ARG A 34 15.88 17.38 -3.90
CA ARG A 34 14.94 17.84 -4.94
C ARG A 34 15.65 18.35 -6.19
N ASN A 35 16.70 19.14 -6.02
CA ASN A 35 17.46 19.69 -7.15
C ASN A 35 18.15 18.59 -7.99
N GLU A 36 18.48 17.46 -7.36
CA GLU A 36 18.96 16.26 -8.05
C GLU A 36 17.84 15.46 -8.76
N GLY A 37 16.59 15.89 -8.65
CA GLY A 37 15.45 15.27 -9.35
C GLY A 37 14.76 14.14 -8.60
N TYR A 38 14.88 14.07 -7.26
CA TYR A 38 14.26 13.02 -6.46
C TYR A 38 13.10 13.53 -5.61
N ALA A 39 12.00 12.76 -5.55
CA ALA A 39 10.86 13.07 -4.68
C ALA A 39 11.17 12.70 -3.23
N MET A 40 10.70 13.55 -2.34
CA MET A 40 10.85 13.32 -0.89
C MET A 40 10.07 12.10 -0.44
N GLU A 41 8.90 11.87 -1.02
CA GLU A 41 8.01 10.75 -0.77
C GLU A 41 8.66 9.40 -1.09
N SER A 42 9.66 9.38 -1.96
CA SER A 42 10.44 8.19 -2.27
C SER A 42 11.50 7.86 -1.21
N ILE A 43 11.80 8.77 -0.28
CA ILE A 43 12.74 8.51 0.80
C ILE A 43 12.12 7.53 1.79
N ARG A 44 12.63 6.30 1.80
CA ARG A 44 12.21 5.24 2.71
C ARG A 44 12.91 5.32 4.06
N THR A 45 14.19 5.68 4.06
CA THR A 45 14.99 5.76 5.30
C THR A 45 15.82 7.04 5.36
N VAL A 46 16.03 7.52 6.58
CA VAL A 46 17.07 8.49 6.92
C VAL A 46 18.09 7.77 7.79
N SER A 47 19.36 7.79 7.41
CA SER A 47 20.39 6.93 8.00
C SER A 47 21.63 7.72 8.41
N THR A 48 22.22 7.37 9.55
CA THR A 48 23.46 7.99 10.04
C THR A 48 24.21 7.06 11.01
N ILE A 49 25.35 7.52 11.51
CA ILE A 49 26.15 6.82 12.53
C ILE A 49 25.63 7.10 13.96
N THR A 50 25.83 6.17 14.87
CA THR A 50 25.43 6.26 16.30
C THR A 50 25.91 7.54 16.98
N LEU A 51 27.10 8.06 16.62
CA LEU A 51 27.63 9.32 17.16
C LEU A 51 26.77 10.54 16.84
N LYS A 52 25.84 10.45 15.86
CA LYS A 52 25.01 11.57 15.38
C LYS A 52 23.53 11.40 15.70
N LYS A 53 23.13 10.38 16.44
CA LYS A 53 21.73 10.04 16.72
C LYS A 53 20.91 11.16 17.38
N ASP A 54 21.57 12.03 18.16
CA ASP A 54 20.91 13.08 18.94
C ASP A 54 21.00 14.47 18.30
N GLU A 55 21.61 14.59 17.12
CA GLU A 55 21.79 15.88 16.43
C GLU A 55 20.44 16.52 16.05
N ALA A 56 20.32 17.84 16.27
CA ALA A 56 19.12 18.61 16.00
C ALA A 56 18.70 18.56 14.51
N ALA A 57 19.68 18.54 13.61
CA ALA A 57 19.45 18.40 12.16
C ALA A 57 18.77 17.07 11.81
N LEU A 58 19.17 15.95 12.45
CA LEU A 58 18.56 14.64 12.25
C LEU A 58 17.11 14.59 12.74
N LYS A 59 16.86 15.11 13.93
CA LYS A 59 15.50 15.22 14.49
C LYS A 59 14.58 16.07 13.61
N LYS A 60 15.12 17.15 13.03
CA LYS A 60 14.37 17.98 12.10
C LYS A 60 14.08 17.25 10.78
N LEU A 61 15.04 16.50 10.22
CA LEU A 61 14.82 15.66 9.04
C LEU A 61 13.71 14.64 9.29
N GLN A 62 13.73 13.97 10.43
CA GLN A 62 12.71 13.00 10.79
C GLN A 62 11.31 13.64 10.91
N ALA A 63 11.25 14.88 11.44
CA ALA A 63 10.00 15.63 11.53
C ALA A 63 9.49 16.07 10.14
N LEU A 64 10.39 16.33 9.19
CA LEU A 64 10.05 16.70 7.80
C LEU A 64 9.71 15.48 6.94
N LEU A 65 10.19 14.29 7.30
CA LEU A 65 9.95 13.02 6.61
C LEU A 65 9.31 12.02 7.59
N PRO A 66 8.09 12.25 8.07
CA PRO A 66 7.47 11.45 9.14
C PRO A 66 7.23 9.99 8.74
N TRP A 67 7.19 9.68 7.45
CA TRP A 67 7.06 8.33 6.92
C TRP A 67 8.38 7.58 6.79
N ALA A 68 9.54 8.30 6.84
CA ALA A 68 10.86 7.69 6.65
C ALA A 68 11.34 7.04 7.95
N GLU A 69 11.83 5.81 7.84
CA GLU A 69 12.41 5.07 8.95
C GLU A 69 13.80 5.64 9.31
N LEU A 70 14.04 5.86 10.60
CA LEU A 70 15.35 6.32 11.08
C LEU A 70 16.26 5.13 11.39
N ASN A 71 17.36 5.00 10.65
CA ASN A 71 18.35 3.95 10.85
C ASN A 71 19.65 4.52 11.43
N ILE A 72 20.04 4.00 12.57
CA ILE A 72 21.26 4.40 13.29
C ILE A 72 22.23 3.21 13.29
N TYR A 73 23.37 3.38 12.64
CA TYR A 73 24.36 2.31 12.50
C TYR A 73 25.59 2.54 13.40
N PRO A 74 26.14 1.50 14.02
CA PRO A 74 27.43 1.57 14.71
C PRO A 74 28.57 1.74 13.70
N ALA A 75 29.70 2.31 14.16
CA ALA A 75 30.87 2.54 13.31
C ALA A 75 31.40 1.23 12.67
N GLU A 76 31.37 0.14 13.45
CA GLU A 76 31.83 -1.18 13.05
C GLU A 76 31.06 -1.74 11.83
N THR A 77 29.79 -1.40 11.71
CA THR A 77 28.96 -1.78 10.56
C THR A 77 29.32 -0.91 9.35
N LEU A 78 29.44 0.40 9.54
CA LEU A 78 29.70 1.32 8.44
C LEU A 78 31.12 1.21 7.89
N CYS A 79 32.10 0.83 8.69
CA CYS A 79 33.47 0.67 8.25
C CYS A 79 33.71 -0.53 7.32
N GLN A 80 32.76 -1.48 7.30
CA GLN A 80 32.81 -2.65 6.42
C GLN A 80 32.28 -2.34 5.00
N ILE A 81 31.68 -1.17 4.82
CA ILE A 81 31.07 -0.76 3.55
C ILE A 81 32.06 0.06 2.75
N GLU A 82 32.41 -0.44 1.58
CA GLU A 82 33.24 0.29 0.63
C GLU A 82 32.46 1.50 0.07
N VAL A 83 33.07 2.67 0.09
CA VAL A 83 32.46 3.94 -0.37
C VAL A 83 33.26 4.56 -1.48
N PRO A 84 32.61 5.17 -2.50
CA PRO A 84 33.31 5.80 -3.63
C PRO A 84 34.21 6.97 -3.21
N ASN A 85 33.82 7.70 -2.17
CA ASN A 85 34.50 8.92 -1.73
C ASN A 85 35.02 8.84 -0.29
N PRO A 86 36.04 8.00 -0.01
CA PRO A 86 36.58 7.82 1.33
C PRO A 86 37.24 9.11 1.86
N SER A 87 37.35 9.22 3.20
CA SER A 87 37.95 10.37 3.85
C SER A 87 38.65 9.95 5.14
N ASP A 88 39.98 10.07 5.16
CA ASP A 88 40.81 9.77 6.35
C ASP A 88 40.47 10.65 7.54
N LYS A 89 40.18 11.95 7.27
CA LYS A 89 39.77 12.89 8.31
C LYS A 89 38.42 12.47 9.00
N VAL A 90 37.51 11.86 8.25
CA VAL A 90 36.25 11.33 8.79
C VAL A 90 36.56 10.04 9.55
N PHE A 91 37.46 9.21 9.06
CA PHE A 91 37.89 7.97 9.70
C PHE A 91 38.51 8.22 11.10
N GLU A 92 39.40 9.22 11.21
CA GLU A 92 40.01 9.60 12.50
C GLU A 92 38.96 9.95 13.58
N VAL A 93 37.83 10.52 13.19
CA VAL A 93 36.78 10.96 14.13
C VAL A 93 35.71 9.94 14.36
N THR A 94 35.35 9.15 13.35
CA THR A 94 34.14 8.31 13.37
C THR A 94 34.41 6.82 13.29
N GLY A 95 35.63 6.40 12.93
CA GLY A 95 36.01 5.00 12.67
C GLY A 95 35.48 4.44 11.35
N CYS A 96 34.93 5.27 10.46
CA CYS A 96 34.52 4.86 9.11
C CYS A 96 34.90 5.93 8.08
N HIS A 97 35.21 5.49 6.83
CA HIS A 97 35.71 6.39 5.78
C HIS A 97 34.66 7.31 5.15
N GLY A 98 33.36 7.04 5.37
CA GLY A 98 32.29 7.84 4.77
C GLY A 98 30.92 7.62 5.41
N VAL A 99 30.51 8.46 6.37
CA VAL A 99 29.23 8.28 7.10
C VAL A 99 28.03 8.34 6.17
N ALA A 100 27.93 9.34 5.32
CA ALA A 100 26.75 9.56 4.47
C ALA A 100 26.58 8.42 3.44
N GLU A 101 27.62 8.10 2.69
CA GLU A 101 27.56 7.01 1.69
C GLU A 101 27.37 5.65 2.33
N ALA A 102 28.18 5.35 3.36
CA ALA A 102 28.08 4.04 4.03
C ALA A 102 26.71 3.82 4.68
N SER A 103 26.12 4.83 5.32
CA SER A 103 24.80 4.69 5.91
C SER A 103 23.66 4.62 4.88
N ALA A 104 23.79 5.32 3.74
CA ALA A 104 22.86 5.17 2.61
C ALA A 104 22.90 3.74 2.05
N LEU A 105 24.10 3.20 1.79
CA LEU A 105 24.32 1.84 1.28
C LEU A 105 23.86 0.78 2.28
N ALA A 106 24.18 0.95 3.57
CA ALA A 106 23.72 0.04 4.63
C ALA A 106 22.19 -0.08 4.70
N ALA A 107 21.49 1.00 4.41
CA ALA A 107 20.04 1.02 4.39
C ALA A 107 19.45 0.50 3.06
N SER A 108 20.22 0.52 1.98
CA SER A 108 19.78 0.04 0.66
C SER A 108 19.74 -1.48 0.61
N ARG A 109 18.67 -2.04 0.09
CA ARG A 109 18.45 -3.49 -0.03
C ARG A 109 19.16 -4.03 -1.25
N ASN A 110 20.44 -4.35 -1.12
CA ASN A 110 21.36 -4.76 -2.20
C ASN A 110 21.47 -3.72 -3.32
N GLY A 111 21.17 -2.49 -3.02
CA GLY A 111 21.14 -1.41 -4.00
C GLY A 111 22.48 -0.66 -4.13
N SER A 112 22.45 0.45 -4.80
CA SER A 112 23.62 1.28 -5.08
C SER A 112 23.38 2.75 -4.76
N LEU A 113 24.43 3.57 -4.79
CA LEU A 113 24.28 5.02 -4.70
C LEU A 113 23.75 5.57 -6.02
N VAL A 114 22.69 6.37 -5.94
CA VAL A 114 22.19 7.18 -7.07
C VAL A 114 22.65 8.62 -6.99
N VAL A 115 23.02 9.07 -5.79
CA VAL A 115 23.78 10.31 -5.58
C VAL A 115 24.93 10.00 -4.62
N GLU A 116 26.15 10.16 -5.11
CA GLU A 116 27.36 10.04 -4.28
C GLU A 116 27.44 11.22 -3.31
N LYS A 117 28.42 11.15 -2.39
CA LYS A 117 28.61 12.13 -1.33
C LYS A 117 28.61 13.57 -1.83
N GLN A 118 27.60 14.30 -1.45
CA GLN A 118 27.50 15.75 -1.60
C GLN A 118 27.93 16.45 -0.30
N LYS A 119 28.53 17.62 -0.41
CA LYS A 119 28.98 18.44 0.70
C LYS A 119 28.26 19.77 0.70
N GLY A 120 27.89 20.24 1.87
CA GLY A 120 27.32 21.57 2.04
C GLY A 120 27.70 22.20 3.36
N SER A 121 27.30 23.45 3.53
CA SER A 121 27.50 24.18 4.78
C SER A 121 26.37 25.16 5.07
N VAL A 122 26.07 25.34 6.35
CA VAL A 122 25.09 26.30 6.83
C VAL A 122 25.75 27.19 7.89
N SER A 123 25.57 28.50 7.80
CA SER A 123 26.04 29.44 8.79
C SER A 123 24.97 29.70 9.85
N ALA A 124 25.35 29.66 11.13
CA ALA A 124 24.51 30.00 12.25
C ALA A 124 25.30 30.91 13.23
N GLY A 125 24.94 32.18 13.25
CA GLY A 125 25.77 33.23 13.89
C GLY A 125 27.12 33.33 13.20
N ASP A 126 28.20 33.39 13.98
CA ASP A 126 29.58 33.49 13.48
C ASP A 126 30.21 32.12 13.09
N LYS A 127 29.45 31.03 13.19
CA LYS A 127 29.95 29.67 12.91
C LYS A 127 29.36 29.11 11.63
N THR A 128 30.23 28.45 10.82
CA THR A 128 29.82 27.67 9.65
C THR A 128 29.90 26.18 10.00
N PHE A 129 28.81 25.45 9.80
CA PHE A 129 28.69 24.03 10.03
C PHE A 129 28.66 23.29 8.70
N PHE A 130 29.51 22.27 8.57
CA PHE A 130 29.57 21.45 7.38
C PHE A 130 28.74 20.17 7.54
N TYR A 131 28.14 19.74 6.46
CA TYR A 131 27.39 18.48 6.37
C TYR A 131 27.71 17.74 5.08
N THR A 132 27.38 16.46 5.07
CA THR A 132 27.42 15.60 3.88
C THR A 132 26.14 14.82 3.80
N TRP A 133 25.70 14.51 2.58
CA TRP A 133 24.60 13.60 2.33
C TRP A 133 24.91 12.75 1.10
N ALA A 134 24.26 11.59 1.01
CA ALA A 134 24.29 10.71 -0.14
C ALA A 134 22.93 10.00 -0.25
N LEU A 135 22.56 9.56 -1.43
CA LEU A 135 21.29 8.89 -1.68
C LEU A 135 21.58 7.51 -2.27
N GLY A 136 21.15 6.48 -1.58
CA GLY A 136 21.13 5.10 -2.03
C GLY A 136 19.74 4.72 -2.56
N GLU A 137 19.70 3.76 -3.46
CA GLU A 137 18.49 3.22 -4.04
C GLU A 137 18.45 1.72 -3.82
N ASP A 138 17.28 1.14 -3.46
CA ASP A 138 17.13 -0.31 -3.33
C ASP A 138 17.29 -1.00 -4.70
N GLU A 139 17.75 -2.27 -4.76
CA GLU A 139 17.95 -3.00 -6.02
C GLU A 139 16.72 -3.02 -6.94
N PHE A 140 15.52 -3.05 -6.35
CA PHE A 140 14.25 -3.01 -7.06
C PHE A 140 13.64 -1.62 -7.13
N ALA A 141 14.46 -0.60 -7.03
CA ALA A 141 14.02 0.76 -7.10
C ALA A 141 13.61 1.17 -8.52
N CYS A 142 12.80 2.15 -8.59
CA CYS A 142 12.30 2.63 -9.86
C CYS A 142 12.02 4.12 -9.80
N HIS A 143 12.47 4.80 -10.80
CA HIS A 143 12.04 6.08 -11.34
C HIS A 143 12.31 7.37 -10.54
N LYS A 144 12.92 8.30 -11.23
CA LYS A 144 12.98 9.72 -10.84
C LYS A 144 11.58 10.32 -10.94
N PRO A 145 11.06 10.94 -9.90
CA PRO A 145 9.74 11.54 -9.91
C PRO A 145 9.74 12.99 -10.39
N ASP A 146 8.57 13.48 -10.71
CA ASP A 146 8.34 14.86 -11.15
C ASP A 146 8.35 15.85 -9.96
N MET A 147 9.01 16.99 -10.12
CA MET A 147 9.65 17.81 -9.09
C MET A 147 8.82 18.97 -8.56
N ASN A 148 7.51 19.00 -8.72
CA ASN A 148 6.72 20.21 -8.44
C ASN A 148 6.02 20.26 -7.08
N ASN A 149 6.41 19.45 -6.09
CA ASN A 149 5.70 19.38 -4.81
C ASN A 149 6.48 19.99 -3.63
N SER A 150 5.89 21.00 -2.99
CA SER A 150 6.42 21.61 -1.78
C SER A 150 6.14 20.73 -0.54
N LEU A 151 7.16 20.50 0.31
CA LEU A 151 7.05 19.79 1.59
C LEU A 151 6.26 20.56 2.68
N ASP A 152 5.75 21.74 2.35
CA ASP A 152 5.04 22.59 3.32
C ASP A 152 3.57 22.17 3.51
N ASN A 153 3.08 21.26 2.66
CA ASN A 153 1.72 20.74 2.71
C ASN A 153 1.68 19.34 3.33
N GLY A 154 0.51 18.93 3.84
CA GLY A 154 0.26 17.60 4.35
C GLY A 154 0.32 16.51 3.27
N HIS A 155 0.13 15.26 3.69
CA HIS A 155 0.04 14.12 2.80
C HIS A 155 -1.16 13.23 3.16
N ILE A 156 -1.87 12.76 2.15
CA ILE A 156 -2.99 11.81 2.31
C ILE A 156 -2.58 10.45 1.73
N GLU A 157 -2.57 9.44 2.57
CA GLU A 157 -2.41 8.07 2.12
C GLU A 157 -3.74 7.33 2.21
N ILE A 158 -4.25 6.88 1.06
CA ILE A 158 -5.45 6.04 0.98
C ILE A 158 -4.99 4.60 1.11
N VAL A 159 -5.29 3.96 2.23
CA VAL A 159 -4.76 2.63 2.58
C VAL A 159 -5.85 1.58 2.51
N GLY A 160 -5.55 0.46 1.83
CA GLY A 160 -6.37 -0.74 1.90
C GLY A 160 -6.15 -1.50 3.21
N ALA A 161 -7.21 -1.66 3.97
CA ALA A 161 -7.22 -2.33 5.28
C ALA A 161 -7.10 -3.86 5.20
N GLY A 162 -7.22 -4.43 4.00
CA GLY A 162 -7.37 -5.86 3.85
C GLY A 162 -8.80 -6.36 4.15
N PRO A 163 -9.01 -7.69 4.13
CA PRO A 163 -10.35 -8.28 4.20
C PRO A 163 -10.94 -8.33 5.62
N GLY A 164 -10.12 -8.20 6.66
CA GLY A 164 -10.58 -8.28 8.04
C GLY A 164 -9.47 -8.51 9.06
N ASP A 165 -8.68 -9.56 8.90
CA ASP A 165 -7.54 -9.85 9.77
C ASP A 165 -6.52 -8.69 9.72
N PRO A 166 -6.16 -8.08 10.86
CA PRO A 166 -5.16 -7.01 10.91
C PRO A 166 -3.79 -7.38 10.35
N ASP A 167 -3.42 -8.65 10.33
CA ASP A 167 -2.14 -9.13 9.79
C ASP A 167 -2.15 -9.21 8.25
N LEU A 168 -3.33 -9.07 7.63
CA LEU A 168 -3.48 -9.02 6.17
C LEU A 168 -3.44 -7.60 5.59
N ILE A 169 -3.08 -6.61 6.38
CA ILE A 169 -2.71 -5.29 5.85
C ILE A 169 -1.32 -5.36 5.21
N SER A 170 -1.08 -4.57 4.18
CA SER A 170 0.26 -4.45 3.64
C SER A 170 1.22 -3.84 4.66
N VAL A 171 2.50 -4.25 4.65
CA VAL A 171 3.54 -3.66 5.52
C VAL A 171 3.62 -2.15 5.37
N ARG A 172 3.43 -1.62 4.15
CA ARG A 172 3.38 -0.18 3.89
C ARG A 172 2.18 0.46 4.58
N GLY A 173 1.00 -0.10 4.43
CA GLY A 173 -0.23 0.41 5.07
C GLY A 173 -0.10 0.44 6.60
N ARG A 174 0.49 -0.60 7.20
CA ARG A 174 0.76 -0.66 8.63
C ARG A 174 1.68 0.48 9.09
N LYS A 175 2.78 0.73 8.36
CA LYS A 175 3.71 1.82 8.67
C LYS A 175 3.04 3.20 8.61
N PHE A 176 2.16 3.42 7.64
CA PHE A 176 1.39 4.66 7.56
C PHE A 176 0.44 4.83 8.75
N LEU A 177 -0.26 3.76 9.17
CA LEU A 177 -1.12 3.80 10.35
C LEU A 177 -0.35 4.16 11.62
N GLU A 178 0.85 3.61 11.79
CA GLU A 178 1.72 3.88 12.95
C GLU A 178 2.24 5.32 13.01
N GLN A 179 2.31 5.99 11.86
CA GLN A 179 2.88 7.34 11.73
C GLN A 179 1.81 8.43 11.55
N ALA A 180 0.57 8.09 11.27
CA ALA A 180 -0.50 9.02 10.96
C ALA A 180 -0.81 10.00 12.12
N ASP A 181 -1.12 11.23 11.76
CA ASP A 181 -1.70 12.24 12.66
C ASP A 181 -3.23 12.16 12.70
N LEU A 182 -3.83 11.78 11.56
CA LEU A 182 -5.24 11.46 11.43
C LEU A 182 -5.41 10.09 10.77
N ILE A 183 -6.17 9.21 11.42
CA ILE A 183 -6.69 7.98 10.80
C ILE A 183 -8.20 8.13 10.66
N LEU A 184 -8.67 8.23 9.43
CA LEU A 184 -10.09 8.25 9.08
C LEU A 184 -10.47 6.91 8.44
N TYR A 185 -11.21 6.05 9.17
CA TYR A 185 -11.49 4.69 8.73
C TYR A 185 -12.98 4.45 8.42
N ALA A 186 -13.28 3.54 7.49
CA ALA A 186 -14.64 3.17 7.07
C ALA A 186 -15.29 2.25 8.13
N GLY A 187 -15.87 2.86 9.16
CA GLY A 187 -16.20 2.34 10.47
C GLY A 187 -16.88 0.97 10.61
N SER A 188 -17.78 0.58 9.68
CA SER A 188 -18.49 -0.70 9.80
C SER A 188 -17.82 -1.87 9.08
N LEU A 189 -16.86 -1.56 8.20
CA LEU A 189 -16.23 -2.53 7.30
C LEU A 189 -14.73 -2.71 7.55
N VAL A 190 -14.16 -1.93 8.47
CA VAL A 190 -12.75 -1.99 8.87
C VAL A 190 -12.66 -2.33 10.35
N PRO A 191 -11.96 -3.39 10.75
CA PRO A 191 -11.74 -3.72 12.15
C PRO A 191 -11.07 -2.58 12.89
N LYS A 192 -11.63 -2.19 14.04
CA LYS A 192 -11.05 -1.11 14.87
C LYS A 192 -9.65 -1.47 15.37
N GLU A 193 -9.35 -2.74 15.50
CA GLU A 193 -8.05 -3.29 15.90
C GLU A 193 -6.90 -2.78 15.06
N LEU A 194 -7.13 -2.54 13.75
CA LEU A 194 -6.14 -1.93 12.86
C LEU A 194 -5.69 -0.54 13.31
N THR A 195 -6.52 0.18 14.05
CA THR A 195 -6.20 1.54 14.53
C THR A 195 -5.44 1.55 15.85
N TYR A 196 -5.28 0.41 16.52
CA TYR A 196 -4.60 0.34 17.83
C TYR A 196 -3.10 0.59 17.75
N CYS A 197 -2.53 0.50 16.56
CA CYS A 197 -1.12 0.84 16.32
C CYS A 197 -0.86 2.34 16.15
N ALA A 198 -1.89 3.18 16.20
CA ALA A 198 -1.74 4.62 16.05
C ALA A 198 -0.78 5.19 17.08
N LYS A 199 0.07 6.14 16.68
CA LYS A 199 0.99 6.84 17.58
C LYS A 199 0.24 7.64 18.65
N ALA A 200 0.90 7.91 19.75
CA ALA A 200 0.36 8.78 20.79
C ALA A 200 0.03 10.17 20.22
N GLY A 201 -1.16 10.67 20.52
CA GLY A 201 -1.65 11.97 20.03
C GLY A 201 -2.29 11.93 18.63
N ALA A 202 -2.31 10.80 17.95
CA ALA A 202 -3.03 10.66 16.70
C ALA A 202 -4.56 10.78 16.90
N THR A 203 -5.23 11.45 15.96
CA THR A 203 -6.69 11.49 15.91
C THR A 203 -7.21 10.29 15.14
N VAL A 204 -8.05 9.46 15.76
CA VAL A 204 -8.69 8.31 15.12
C VAL A 204 -10.19 8.56 15.04
N ARG A 205 -10.76 8.52 13.83
CA ARG A 205 -12.17 8.81 13.57
C ARG A 205 -12.78 7.78 12.63
N SER A 206 -14.00 7.36 12.95
CA SER A 206 -14.84 6.61 12.02
C SER A 206 -15.56 7.56 11.08
N SER A 207 -15.59 7.22 9.79
CA SER A 207 -16.35 7.98 8.78
C SER A 207 -17.79 7.46 8.59
N ALA A 208 -18.24 6.48 9.37
CA ALA A 208 -19.56 5.84 9.17
C ALA A 208 -20.76 6.80 9.33
N GLY A 209 -20.61 7.88 10.07
CA GLY A 209 -21.64 8.90 10.26
C GLY A 209 -21.35 10.21 9.54
N MET A 210 -20.36 10.25 8.65
CA MET A 210 -19.94 11.46 7.94
C MET A 210 -20.34 11.37 6.46
N ASP A 211 -20.86 12.48 5.92
CA ASP A 211 -20.99 12.63 4.49
C ASP A 211 -19.63 12.91 3.82
N LEU A 212 -19.61 13.03 2.49
CA LEU A 212 -18.38 13.23 1.74
C LEU A 212 -17.70 14.57 2.06
N GLU A 213 -18.49 15.62 2.23
CA GLU A 213 -18.00 16.97 2.52
C GLU A 213 -17.40 17.08 3.92
N GLU A 214 -18.05 16.48 4.91
CA GLU A 214 -17.52 16.39 6.29
C GLU A 214 -16.19 15.63 6.34
N GLN A 215 -16.08 14.52 5.60
CA GLN A 215 -14.83 13.75 5.50
C GLN A 215 -13.73 14.60 4.85
N PHE A 216 -14.05 15.28 3.76
CA PHE A 216 -13.11 16.15 3.06
C PHE A 216 -12.61 17.29 3.96
N HIS A 217 -13.52 18.02 4.61
CA HIS A 217 -13.14 19.12 5.49
C HIS A 217 -12.28 18.67 6.67
N LEU A 218 -12.56 17.49 7.24
CA LEU A 218 -11.74 16.93 8.29
C LEU A 218 -10.32 16.63 7.79
N MET A 219 -10.18 15.98 6.64
CA MET A 219 -8.86 15.66 6.05
C MET A 219 -8.12 16.93 5.66
N LYS A 220 -8.82 17.90 5.03
CA LYS A 220 -8.24 19.17 4.60
C LYS A 220 -7.69 19.97 5.77
N LYS A 221 -8.38 20.00 6.92
CA LYS A 221 -7.87 20.67 8.13
C LYS A 221 -6.49 20.14 8.53
N PHE A 222 -6.32 18.82 8.60
CA PHE A 222 -5.04 18.22 8.95
C PHE A 222 -3.99 18.41 7.84
N TYR A 223 -4.43 18.38 6.58
CA TYR A 223 -3.56 18.61 5.43
C TYR A 223 -2.94 20.02 5.44
N ASP A 224 -3.76 21.05 5.69
CA ASP A 224 -3.32 22.45 5.77
C ASP A 224 -2.37 22.69 6.96
N GLU A 225 -2.39 21.82 7.98
CA GLU A 225 -1.45 21.81 9.10
C GLU A 225 -0.14 21.04 8.80
N GLY A 226 0.06 20.57 7.57
CA GLY A 226 1.25 19.79 7.17
C GLY A 226 1.30 18.38 7.76
N LYS A 227 0.13 17.76 8.06
CA LYS A 227 0.02 16.48 8.75
C LYS A 227 -0.09 15.30 7.80
N LEU A 228 0.25 14.11 8.33
CA LEU A 228 0.01 12.83 7.64
C LEU A 228 -1.39 12.30 7.95
N ILE A 229 -2.19 12.13 6.91
CA ILE A 229 -3.55 11.60 6.98
C ILE A 229 -3.57 10.20 6.37
N VAL A 230 -4.12 9.24 7.09
CA VAL A 230 -4.47 7.92 6.55
C VAL A 230 -5.97 7.82 6.37
N ARG A 231 -6.41 7.64 5.11
CA ARG A 231 -7.77 7.28 4.77
C ARG A 231 -7.84 5.75 4.61
N LEU A 232 -8.36 5.05 5.63
CA LEU A 232 -8.34 3.59 5.69
C LEU A 232 -9.65 3.01 5.15
N HIS A 233 -9.58 2.27 4.04
CA HIS A 233 -10.70 1.62 3.35
C HIS A 233 -10.66 0.10 3.52
N THR A 234 -11.83 -0.53 3.49
CA THR A 234 -11.93 -2.00 3.52
C THR A 234 -11.35 -2.63 2.25
N GLY A 235 -10.77 -3.80 2.38
CA GLY A 235 -10.21 -4.55 1.26
C GLY A 235 -9.13 -3.79 0.52
N ASP A 236 -9.38 -3.52 -0.75
CA ASP A 236 -8.59 -2.63 -1.61
C ASP A 236 -9.41 -1.39 -1.97
N PRO A 237 -8.85 -0.17 -1.85
CA PRO A 237 -9.59 1.08 -2.11
C PRO A 237 -10.11 1.21 -3.54
N CYS A 238 -9.42 0.61 -4.50
CA CYS A 238 -9.75 0.72 -5.93
C CYS A 238 -10.86 -0.25 -6.37
N ILE A 239 -11.32 -1.16 -5.48
CA ILE A 239 -12.38 -2.11 -5.78
C ILE A 239 -13.59 -1.82 -4.88
N TYR A 240 -14.59 -1.14 -5.44
CA TYR A 240 -15.82 -0.68 -4.74
C TYR A 240 -15.56 0.17 -3.49
N GLY A 241 -14.40 0.85 -3.42
CA GLY A 241 -13.99 1.67 -2.27
C GLY A 241 -14.63 3.06 -2.22
N ALA A 242 -15.36 3.49 -3.25
CA ALA A 242 -15.96 4.84 -3.36
C ALA A 242 -14.95 5.97 -3.07
N ILE A 243 -13.74 5.86 -3.65
CA ILE A 243 -12.68 6.85 -3.48
C ILE A 243 -12.63 7.89 -4.60
N GLN A 244 -13.38 7.67 -5.70
CA GLN A 244 -13.31 8.53 -6.89
C GLN A 244 -13.70 9.99 -6.56
N GLU A 245 -14.76 10.18 -5.79
CA GLU A 245 -15.22 11.50 -5.39
C GLU A 245 -14.23 12.17 -4.42
N GLN A 246 -13.61 11.40 -3.52
CA GLN A 246 -12.58 11.91 -2.62
C GLN A 246 -11.36 12.39 -3.40
N MET A 247 -10.89 11.59 -4.36
CA MET A 247 -9.77 11.96 -5.23
C MET A 247 -10.08 13.21 -6.07
N ALA A 248 -11.33 13.37 -6.54
CA ALA A 248 -11.74 14.55 -7.26
C ALA A 248 -11.61 15.83 -6.41
N TYR A 249 -12.00 15.78 -5.14
CA TYR A 249 -11.76 16.88 -4.20
C TYR A 249 -10.27 17.13 -3.98
N PHE A 250 -9.47 16.09 -3.77
CA PHE A 250 -8.03 16.27 -3.58
C PHE A 250 -7.37 16.91 -4.80
N ASP A 251 -7.76 16.49 -6.00
CA ASP A 251 -7.29 17.08 -7.26
C ASP A 251 -7.70 18.54 -7.42
N GLU A 252 -8.96 18.88 -7.10
CA GLU A 252 -9.50 20.23 -7.18
C GLU A 252 -8.74 21.21 -6.28
N TYR A 253 -8.42 20.77 -5.07
CA TYR A 253 -7.72 21.59 -4.07
C TYR A 253 -6.19 21.43 -4.11
N GLY A 254 -5.63 20.71 -5.10
CA GLY A 254 -4.19 20.51 -5.25
C GLY A 254 -3.54 19.76 -4.09
N MET A 255 -4.31 18.90 -3.41
CA MET A 255 -3.82 18.12 -2.28
C MET A 255 -3.04 16.88 -2.77
N HIS A 256 -1.94 16.58 -2.10
CA HIS A 256 -1.12 15.41 -2.43
C HIS A 256 -1.69 14.16 -1.78
N TYR A 257 -1.91 13.15 -2.59
CA TYR A 257 -2.37 11.85 -2.11
C TYR A 257 -1.73 10.70 -2.89
N HIS A 258 -1.70 9.55 -2.25
CA HIS A 258 -1.25 8.29 -2.84
C HIS A 258 -2.15 7.15 -2.36
N ILE A 259 -2.16 6.03 -3.10
CA ILE A 259 -2.93 4.83 -2.75
C ILE A 259 -1.98 3.69 -2.43
N THR A 260 -2.07 3.18 -1.22
CA THR A 260 -1.45 1.91 -0.83
C THR A 260 -2.47 0.79 -1.01
N PRO A 261 -2.25 -0.15 -1.95
CA PRO A 261 -3.20 -1.23 -2.22
C PRO A 261 -3.37 -2.16 -1.02
N GLY A 262 -4.54 -2.81 -0.96
CA GLY A 262 -4.88 -3.80 0.04
C GLY A 262 -5.29 -5.14 -0.56
N ILE A 263 -5.49 -6.14 0.29
CA ILE A 263 -6.00 -7.45 -0.12
C ILE A 263 -7.52 -7.36 -0.19
N SER A 264 -8.06 -7.42 -1.41
CA SER A 264 -9.52 -7.43 -1.61
C SER A 264 -10.14 -8.75 -1.13
N SER A 265 -11.40 -8.70 -0.72
CA SER A 265 -12.14 -9.85 -0.19
C SER A 265 -12.26 -11.03 -1.18
N PHE A 266 -12.19 -10.81 -2.49
CA PHE A 266 -12.20 -11.93 -3.45
C PHE A 266 -10.91 -12.77 -3.38
N LEU A 267 -9.76 -12.14 -3.08
CA LEU A 267 -8.50 -12.86 -2.86
C LEU A 267 -8.54 -13.64 -1.54
N ALA A 268 -9.12 -13.05 -0.50
CA ALA A 268 -9.36 -13.76 0.76
C ALA A 268 -10.32 -14.94 0.55
N ALA A 269 -11.38 -14.79 -0.27
CA ALA A 269 -12.27 -15.88 -0.61
C ALA A 269 -11.52 -17.03 -1.32
N ALA A 270 -10.65 -16.72 -2.28
CA ALA A 270 -9.83 -17.72 -2.95
C ALA A 270 -8.96 -18.50 -1.97
N ALA A 271 -8.29 -17.80 -1.04
CA ALA A 271 -7.44 -18.39 -0.01
C ALA A 271 -8.23 -19.29 0.96
N GLU A 272 -9.33 -18.79 1.51
CA GLU A 272 -10.16 -19.51 2.48
C GLU A 272 -10.90 -20.71 1.84
N LEU A 273 -11.26 -20.59 0.57
CA LEU A 273 -11.79 -21.70 -0.23
C LEU A 273 -10.69 -22.67 -0.67
N ARG A 274 -9.41 -22.32 -0.48
CA ARG A 274 -8.25 -23.07 -1.00
C ARG A 274 -8.41 -23.36 -2.50
N SER A 275 -8.88 -22.38 -3.24
CA SER A 275 -9.21 -22.51 -4.67
C SER A 275 -8.40 -21.48 -5.48
N GLN A 276 -7.78 -21.94 -6.55
CA GLN A 276 -7.23 -21.08 -7.57
C GLN A 276 -8.36 -20.73 -8.54
N PHE A 277 -8.71 -19.45 -8.66
CA PHE A 277 -9.85 -19.01 -9.47
C PHE A 277 -9.60 -19.04 -10.98
N THR A 278 -8.37 -19.30 -11.39
CA THR A 278 -7.98 -19.52 -12.79
C THR A 278 -7.46 -20.94 -12.96
N ILE A 279 -8.16 -21.75 -13.75
CA ILE A 279 -7.82 -23.17 -13.97
C ILE A 279 -7.55 -23.40 -15.45
N PRO A 280 -6.37 -23.92 -15.82
CA PRO A 280 -6.07 -24.27 -17.21
C PRO A 280 -7.17 -25.13 -17.84
N GLU A 281 -7.50 -24.82 -19.10
CA GLU A 281 -8.49 -25.54 -19.92
C GLU A 281 -9.95 -25.46 -19.43
N LYS A 282 -10.23 -24.80 -18.27
CA LYS A 282 -11.59 -24.65 -17.74
C LYS A 282 -12.00 -23.18 -17.61
N CYS A 283 -11.24 -22.41 -16.81
CA CYS A 283 -11.57 -21.02 -16.54
C CYS A 283 -10.29 -20.21 -16.38
N GLN A 284 -10.05 -19.23 -17.25
CA GLN A 284 -8.89 -18.34 -17.20
C GLN A 284 -9.25 -16.90 -16.86
N THR A 285 -10.56 -16.63 -16.63
CA THR A 285 -11.07 -15.29 -16.39
C THR A 285 -11.76 -15.23 -15.03
N ILE A 286 -11.51 -14.14 -14.29
CA ILE A 286 -12.23 -13.82 -13.06
C ILE A 286 -13.02 -12.54 -13.32
N ILE A 287 -14.34 -12.60 -13.14
CA ILE A 287 -15.22 -11.45 -13.25
C ILE A 287 -15.51 -10.93 -11.83
N LEU A 288 -15.09 -9.71 -11.58
CA LEU A 288 -15.41 -8.97 -10.36
C LEU A 288 -16.58 -8.05 -10.67
N THR A 289 -17.73 -8.31 -10.06
CA THR A 289 -18.97 -7.59 -10.36
C THR A 289 -19.87 -7.48 -9.13
N ARG A 290 -21.05 -6.86 -9.31
CA ARG A 290 -22.14 -6.84 -8.34
C ARG A 290 -23.46 -7.07 -9.04
N GLY A 291 -24.48 -7.42 -8.33
CA GLY A 291 -25.86 -7.40 -8.84
C GLY A 291 -26.43 -5.97 -8.91
N GLU A 292 -27.48 -5.80 -9.69
CA GLU A 292 -28.22 -4.54 -9.78
C GLU A 292 -29.13 -4.39 -8.56
N GLY A 293 -28.67 -3.57 -7.61
CA GLY A 293 -29.41 -3.23 -6.41
C GLY A 293 -30.05 -1.84 -6.48
N ARG A 294 -29.81 -1.01 -5.45
CA ARG A 294 -30.32 0.38 -5.42
C ARG A 294 -29.69 1.28 -6.47
N THR A 295 -28.51 0.97 -6.92
CA THR A 295 -27.79 1.67 -7.98
C THR A 295 -27.81 0.83 -9.25
N PRO A 296 -28.15 1.42 -10.41
CA PRO A 296 -28.24 0.68 -11.66
C PRO A 296 -26.87 0.13 -12.10
N MET A 297 -26.90 -0.91 -12.90
CA MET A 297 -25.75 -1.44 -13.63
C MET A 297 -25.77 -0.88 -15.06
N PRO A 298 -24.58 -0.64 -15.67
CA PRO A 298 -24.51 -0.37 -17.11
C PRO A 298 -25.16 -1.49 -17.92
N ASP A 299 -25.87 -1.15 -19.00
CA ASP A 299 -26.64 -2.14 -19.78
C ASP A 299 -25.82 -3.32 -20.26
N LYS A 300 -24.54 -3.09 -20.59
CA LYS A 300 -23.62 -4.15 -21.05
C LYS A 300 -22.97 -4.97 -19.92
N GLU A 301 -23.17 -4.55 -18.67
CA GLU A 301 -22.58 -5.19 -17.48
C GLU A 301 -23.63 -5.84 -16.59
N LYS A 302 -24.86 -6.01 -17.08
CA LYS A 302 -25.90 -6.76 -16.38
C LYS A 302 -25.45 -8.16 -16.09
N LEU A 303 -25.81 -8.68 -14.94
CA LEU A 303 -25.23 -9.92 -14.41
C LEU A 303 -25.46 -11.12 -15.33
N HIS A 304 -26.65 -11.21 -15.97
CA HIS A 304 -26.95 -12.30 -16.91
C HIS A 304 -26.04 -12.26 -18.17
N LEU A 305 -25.67 -11.06 -18.66
CA LEU A 305 -24.73 -10.94 -19.80
C LEU A 305 -23.32 -11.36 -19.43
N LEU A 306 -22.85 -10.96 -18.25
CA LEU A 306 -21.55 -11.38 -17.73
C LEU A 306 -21.52 -12.89 -17.44
N ALA A 307 -22.65 -13.46 -17.04
CA ALA A 307 -22.80 -14.88 -16.74
C ALA A 307 -22.68 -15.78 -18.00
N GLU A 308 -22.96 -15.26 -19.21
CA GLU A 308 -22.78 -16.00 -20.47
C GLU A 308 -21.35 -16.55 -20.67
N HIS A 309 -20.36 -15.87 -20.05
CA HIS A 309 -18.96 -16.34 -20.10
C HIS A 309 -18.67 -17.55 -19.23
N GLN A 310 -19.54 -17.90 -18.29
CA GLN A 310 -19.38 -19.02 -17.33
C GLN A 310 -17.99 -19.06 -16.66
N SER A 311 -17.42 -17.88 -16.44
CA SER A 311 -16.13 -17.66 -15.80
C SER A 311 -16.24 -17.82 -14.28
N THR A 312 -15.13 -17.77 -13.55
CA THR A 312 -15.21 -17.58 -12.10
C THR A 312 -15.73 -16.17 -11.79
N MET A 313 -16.86 -16.06 -11.12
CA MET A 313 -17.43 -14.76 -10.74
C MET A 313 -17.32 -14.54 -9.26
N CYS A 314 -16.87 -13.33 -8.86
CA CYS A 314 -16.87 -12.85 -7.50
C CYS A 314 -17.83 -11.66 -7.40
N ILE A 315 -18.96 -11.87 -6.73
CA ILE A 315 -20.09 -10.94 -6.73
C ILE A 315 -20.12 -10.21 -5.39
N PHE A 316 -19.84 -8.90 -5.44
CA PHE A 316 -19.79 -8.00 -4.30
C PHE A 316 -21.17 -7.41 -3.99
N LEU A 317 -21.40 -6.96 -2.76
CA LEU A 317 -22.52 -6.10 -2.35
C LEU A 317 -23.93 -6.62 -2.69
N SER A 318 -24.09 -7.93 -2.93
CA SER A 318 -25.29 -8.50 -3.54
C SER A 318 -26.04 -9.52 -2.68
N ALA A 319 -25.63 -9.72 -1.44
CA ALA A 319 -26.29 -10.70 -0.55
C ALA A 319 -27.76 -10.39 -0.27
N SER A 320 -28.13 -9.10 -0.20
CA SER A 320 -29.52 -8.68 0.04
C SER A 320 -30.47 -8.88 -1.16
N ILE A 321 -29.91 -9.11 -2.34
CA ILE A 321 -30.65 -9.33 -3.60
C ILE A 321 -30.30 -10.68 -4.20
N VAL A 322 -30.05 -11.68 -3.35
CA VAL A 322 -29.56 -12.99 -3.77
C VAL A 322 -30.53 -13.75 -4.69
N ASP A 323 -31.84 -13.52 -4.57
CA ASP A 323 -32.84 -14.14 -5.46
C ASP A 323 -32.66 -13.67 -6.92
N GLU A 324 -32.50 -12.38 -7.10
CA GLU A 324 -32.25 -11.76 -8.39
C GLU A 324 -30.89 -12.21 -8.95
N VAL A 325 -29.87 -12.22 -8.09
CA VAL A 325 -28.52 -12.71 -8.48
C VAL A 325 -28.60 -14.16 -8.97
N MET A 326 -29.23 -15.05 -8.22
CA MET A 326 -29.37 -16.45 -8.61
C MET A 326 -30.13 -16.58 -9.93
N LYS A 327 -31.22 -15.84 -10.10
CA LYS A 327 -32.02 -15.84 -11.33
C LYS A 327 -31.20 -15.39 -12.52
N GLU A 328 -30.51 -14.24 -12.43
CA GLU A 328 -29.70 -13.71 -13.55
C GLU A 328 -28.51 -14.61 -13.91
N LEU A 329 -27.91 -15.30 -12.94
CA LEU A 329 -26.86 -16.28 -13.23
C LEU A 329 -27.39 -17.49 -14.01
N LEU A 330 -28.60 -18.00 -13.65
CA LEU A 330 -29.25 -19.07 -14.37
C LEU A 330 -29.69 -18.63 -15.78
N ASP A 331 -30.29 -17.44 -15.90
CA ASP A 331 -30.70 -16.84 -17.17
C ASP A 331 -29.50 -16.64 -18.11
N GLY A 332 -28.30 -16.32 -17.57
CA GLY A 332 -27.04 -16.20 -18.29
C GLY A 332 -26.36 -17.53 -18.61
N GLY A 333 -27.00 -18.67 -18.30
CA GLY A 333 -26.57 -19.99 -18.77
C GLY A 333 -25.71 -20.80 -17.81
N TYR A 334 -25.46 -20.34 -16.58
CA TYR A 334 -24.82 -21.21 -15.60
C TYR A 334 -25.72 -22.41 -15.27
N PRO A 335 -25.19 -23.64 -15.31
CA PRO A 335 -25.92 -24.81 -14.86
C PRO A 335 -26.39 -24.69 -13.40
N PRO A 336 -27.59 -25.19 -13.03
CA PRO A 336 -28.07 -25.16 -11.64
C PRO A 336 -27.14 -25.84 -10.63
N GLU A 337 -26.32 -26.78 -11.09
CA GLU A 337 -25.34 -27.54 -10.33
C GLU A 337 -23.99 -26.84 -10.19
N THR A 338 -23.81 -25.67 -10.84
CA THR A 338 -22.55 -24.91 -10.76
C THR A 338 -22.17 -24.68 -9.29
N PRO A 339 -20.91 -24.96 -8.91
CA PRO A 339 -20.44 -24.71 -7.55
C PRO A 339 -20.55 -23.24 -7.15
N VAL A 340 -21.02 -22.99 -5.94
CA VAL A 340 -21.08 -21.66 -5.34
C VAL A 340 -20.51 -21.68 -3.91
N ALA A 341 -20.02 -20.54 -3.48
CA ALA A 341 -19.66 -20.32 -2.10
C ALA A 341 -20.16 -18.94 -1.62
N ALA A 342 -20.79 -18.93 -0.45
CA ALA A 342 -21.14 -17.73 0.29
C ALA A 342 -20.16 -17.54 1.44
N CYS A 343 -19.31 -16.53 1.34
CA CYS A 343 -18.22 -16.26 2.26
C CYS A 343 -18.54 -15.00 3.07
N TYR A 344 -18.97 -15.20 4.31
CA TYR A 344 -19.38 -14.13 5.21
C TYR A 344 -18.24 -13.71 6.12
N LYS A 345 -18.00 -12.40 6.21
CA LYS A 345 -16.97 -11.80 7.08
C LYS A 345 -15.62 -12.52 7.00
N LEU A 346 -15.13 -12.69 5.78
CA LEU A 346 -13.83 -13.34 5.52
C LEU A 346 -12.72 -12.74 6.39
N THR A 347 -11.99 -13.62 7.05
CA THR A 347 -10.87 -13.34 7.97
C THR A 347 -11.23 -12.63 9.29
N TRP A 348 -12.51 -12.36 9.52
CA TRP A 348 -12.99 -11.88 10.80
C TRP A 348 -13.23 -13.04 11.77
N LYS A 349 -13.36 -12.75 13.07
CA LYS A 349 -13.69 -13.77 14.11
C LYS A 349 -15.02 -14.49 13.84
N GLU A 350 -15.95 -13.79 13.20
CA GLU A 350 -17.27 -14.32 12.84
C GLU A 350 -17.35 -14.92 11.45
N GLN A 351 -16.21 -15.22 10.84
CA GLN A 351 -16.15 -15.83 9.50
C GLN A 351 -17.01 -17.08 9.42
N ARG A 352 -17.82 -17.16 8.36
CA ARG A 352 -18.59 -18.35 8.00
C ARG A 352 -18.54 -18.55 6.49
N ILE A 353 -18.33 -19.78 6.07
CA ILE A 353 -18.26 -20.15 4.64
C ILE A 353 -19.21 -21.30 4.39
N TYR A 354 -20.11 -21.12 3.45
CA TYR A 354 -21.06 -22.13 3.00
C TYR A 354 -20.83 -22.41 1.53
N ARG A 355 -20.74 -23.70 1.19
CA ARG A 355 -20.59 -24.20 -0.17
C ARG A 355 -21.84 -24.93 -0.59
N GLY A 356 -22.16 -24.88 -1.87
CA GLY A 356 -23.31 -25.56 -2.43
C GLY A 356 -23.37 -25.45 -3.92
N GLN A 357 -24.56 -25.59 -4.46
CA GLN A 357 -24.84 -25.44 -5.89
C GLN A 357 -25.63 -24.15 -6.14
N LEU A 358 -25.55 -23.61 -7.35
CA LEU A 358 -26.18 -22.34 -7.71
C LEU A 358 -27.69 -22.34 -7.41
N LYS A 359 -28.40 -23.44 -7.69
CA LYS A 359 -29.83 -23.60 -7.37
C LYS A 359 -30.18 -23.42 -5.89
N ASP A 360 -29.20 -23.64 -5.01
CA ASP A 360 -29.39 -23.55 -3.54
C ASP A 360 -28.91 -22.20 -2.97
N LEU A 361 -28.32 -21.32 -3.77
CA LEU A 361 -27.64 -20.10 -3.34
C LEU A 361 -28.54 -19.21 -2.46
N SER A 362 -29.77 -18.95 -2.90
CA SER A 362 -30.73 -18.14 -2.14
C SER A 362 -31.04 -18.76 -0.78
N LYS A 363 -31.30 -20.07 -0.76
CA LYS A 363 -31.57 -20.82 0.47
C LYS A 363 -30.37 -20.76 1.43
N ILE A 364 -29.13 -20.95 0.91
CA ILE A 364 -27.92 -20.89 1.71
C ILE A 364 -27.80 -19.54 2.42
N LEU A 365 -28.01 -18.42 1.72
CA LEU A 365 -27.87 -17.10 2.33
C LEU A 365 -28.99 -16.83 3.35
N LYS A 366 -30.24 -17.16 3.02
CA LYS A 366 -31.42 -16.91 3.89
C LYS A 366 -31.39 -17.74 5.15
N ASP A 367 -31.19 -19.05 5.04
CA ASP A 367 -31.21 -19.99 6.20
C ASP A 367 -30.07 -19.65 7.19
N ASN A 368 -28.99 -19.08 6.72
CA ASN A 368 -27.83 -18.72 7.54
C ASN A 368 -27.74 -17.22 7.90
N ASN A 369 -28.77 -16.44 7.55
CA ASN A 369 -28.84 -14.99 7.79
C ASN A 369 -27.59 -14.24 7.30
N LEU A 370 -27.10 -14.59 6.10
CA LEU A 370 -25.96 -13.94 5.48
C LEU A 370 -26.42 -12.67 4.76
N THR A 371 -25.94 -11.52 5.22
CA THR A 371 -26.36 -10.20 4.74
C THR A 371 -25.17 -9.39 4.27
N LEU A 372 -24.96 -8.20 4.83
CA LEU A 372 -23.81 -7.35 4.53
C LEU A 372 -22.47 -8.11 4.75
N THR A 373 -21.42 -7.70 4.04
CA THR A 373 -20.07 -8.34 4.15
C THR A 373 -20.03 -9.80 3.71
N THR A 374 -20.91 -10.20 2.79
CA THR A 374 -20.89 -11.54 2.17
C THR A 374 -20.34 -11.42 0.74
N MET A 375 -19.26 -12.16 0.45
CA MET A 375 -18.76 -12.41 -0.90
C MET A 375 -19.43 -13.65 -1.46
N ILE A 376 -20.04 -13.54 -2.64
CA ILE A 376 -20.57 -14.68 -3.37
C ILE A 376 -19.56 -15.05 -4.46
N VAL A 377 -19.14 -16.30 -4.47
CA VAL A 377 -18.25 -16.84 -5.50
C VAL A 377 -19.01 -17.91 -6.28
N VAL A 378 -18.93 -17.87 -7.61
CA VAL A 378 -19.62 -18.82 -8.52
C VAL A 378 -18.62 -19.33 -9.56
N GLY A 379 -18.65 -20.61 -9.84
CA GLY A 379 -17.90 -21.20 -10.95
C GLY A 379 -17.17 -22.49 -10.61
N GLU A 380 -16.74 -23.17 -11.66
CA GLU A 380 -16.06 -24.46 -11.64
C GLU A 380 -14.70 -24.44 -10.93
N ALA A 381 -14.14 -23.26 -10.65
CA ALA A 381 -12.88 -23.14 -9.93
C ALA A 381 -13.00 -23.48 -8.43
N ILE A 382 -14.22 -23.44 -7.87
CA ILE A 382 -14.44 -23.80 -6.48
C ILE A 382 -14.25 -25.31 -6.33
N ASP A 383 -13.38 -25.71 -5.39
CA ASP A 383 -13.06 -27.12 -5.08
C ASP A 383 -12.41 -27.92 -6.21
N ASN A 384 -12.05 -27.32 -7.33
CA ASN A 384 -11.42 -28.05 -8.43
C ASN A 384 -9.92 -28.28 -8.14
N ARG A 385 -9.50 -29.55 -8.25
CA ARG A 385 -8.10 -29.99 -8.10
C ARG A 385 -7.53 -30.65 -9.35
N ASN A 386 -8.32 -30.74 -10.43
CA ASN A 386 -7.97 -31.53 -11.63
C ASN A 386 -7.34 -30.68 -12.75
N GLY A 387 -7.34 -29.35 -12.61
CA GLY A 387 -6.71 -28.45 -13.58
C GLY A 387 -5.20 -28.37 -13.36
N LEU A 388 -4.42 -29.07 -14.16
CA LEU A 388 -2.96 -29.06 -14.06
C LEU A 388 -2.36 -28.01 -14.99
N SER A 389 -1.49 -27.18 -14.47
CA SER A 389 -0.71 -26.24 -15.28
C SER A 389 0.40 -27.00 -16.03
N LYS A 390 0.47 -26.82 -17.35
CA LYS A 390 1.57 -27.33 -18.17
C LYS A 390 2.94 -26.81 -17.71
N LEU A 391 2.98 -25.69 -16.97
CA LEU A 391 4.21 -25.12 -16.43
C LEU A 391 4.99 -26.13 -15.57
N TYR A 392 4.30 -27.03 -14.86
CA TYR A 392 4.90 -28.03 -13.99
C TYR A 392 5.08 -29.39 -14.68
N ASP A 393 4.61 -29.55 -15.92
CA ASP A 393 4.86 -30.75 -16.72
C ASP A 393 6.37 -30.92 -16.96
N GLY A 394 6.89 -32.12 -16.74
CA GLY A 394 8.29 -32.45 -16.95
C GLY A 394 8.79 -32.21 -18.38
N HIS A 395 7.91 -32.31 -19.37
CA HIS A 395 8.22 -32.11 -20.79
C HIS A 395 8.07 -30.65 -21.24
N PHE A 396 7.55 -29.75 -20.38
CA PHE A 396 7.36 -28.34 -20.73
C PHE A 396 8.66 -27.56 -20.58
N THR A 397 9.13 -26.96 -21.69
CA THR A 397 10.29 -26.05 -21.71
C THR A 397 9.86 -24.62 -21.44
N HIS A 398 10.53 -23.93 -20.51
CA HIS A 398 10.39 -22.50 -20.27
C HIS A 398 11.77 -21.85 -20.03
N LEU A 399 11.81 -20.54 -19.86
CA LEU A 399 13.04 -19.75 -19.78
C LEU A 399 14.11 -20.33 -18.81
N PHE A 400 13.70 -20.93 -17.72
CA PHE A 400 14.58 -21.44 -16.65
C PHE A 400 14.68 -22.96 -16.58
N ARG A 401 13.95 -23.71 -17.44
CA ARG A 401 13.93 -25.17 -17.43
C ARG A 401 13.70 -25.76 -18.82
N LYS A 402 14.61 -26.64 -19.28
CA LYS A 402 14.37 -27.47 -20.45
C LYS A 402 13.49 -28.66 -20.09
N GLY A 403 12.49 -28.97 -20.91
CA GLY A 403 11.68 -30.17 -20.76
C GLY A 403 12.54 -31.43 -20.88
N LYS A 404 12.14 -32.49 -20.16
CA LYS A 404 12.73 -33.82 -20.30
C LYS A 404 12.28 -34.41 -21.66
N GLU A 405 13.19 -35.10 -22.34
CA GLU A 405 12.85 -35.87 -23.55
C GLU A 405 11.95 -37.04 -23.24
#